data_65cc9fd444a301ffedb86a8eb60ec272
#
_entry.id   65cc9fd444a301ffedb86a8eb60ec272
#
_cell.length_a   1.000
_cell.length_b   1.000
_cell.length_c   1.000
_cell.angle_alpha   90.00
_cell.angle_beta   90.00
_cell.angle_gamma   90.00
#
_symmetry.space_group_name_H-M   'P 1'
#
loop_
_entity.id
_entity.type
_entity.pdbx_description
1 polymer ?
#
loop_
_entity_poly.entity_id
_entity_poly.type
_entity_poly.pdbx_seq_one_letter_code
_entity_poly.pdbx_strand_id
1 'polypeptide(L)'
;LNQLYQFSPLQTSFSMNFMALVDGKPRELSIKDFLTEFLRHRVQVIRRRTQFLLNRARRQKHTIEGLLLALADIDQIIKIIRSSKTQAEAKAGLMGIECPASMMQRALGEDGFNVFQEERGEADVYHLTGIQADAILKMTLGQLLWQFHPSRGDFGPGH
;
A
#
# COMPACT_ATOMS: atom_id res chain seq x y z
N LEU A 1 26.60 40.22 39.45
CA LEU A 1 25.52 39.82 38.53
C LEU A 1 24.77 41.04 38.00
N ASN A 2 24.27 41.98 38.84
CA ASN A 2 23.50 43.15 38.38
C ASN A 2 24.32 44.09 37.48
N GLN A 3 25.62 44.27 37.73
CA GLN A 3 26.50 45.06 36.87
C GLN A 3 26.71 44.42 35.49
N LEU A 4 26.72 43.06 35.41
CA LEU A 4 26.79 42.34 34.15
C LEU A 4 25.53 42.52 33.30
N TYR A 5 24.36 42.53 33.92
CA TYR A 5 23.10 42.81 33.21
C TYR A 5 22.98 44.27 32.76
N GLN A 6 23.58 45.18 33.51
CA GLN A 6 23.49 46.63 33.26
C GLN A 6 24.50 47.11 32.21
N PHE A 7 25.69 46.50 32.14
CA PHE A 7 26.81 46.95 31.30
C PHE A 7 27.17 45.96 30.17
N SER A 8 26.43 44.86 30.02
CA SER A 8 26.64 43.91 28.92
C SER A 8 25.31 43.48 28.26
N PRO A 9 25.30 43.02 27.00
CA PRO A 9 24.09 42.57 26.31
C PRO A 9 23.64 41.17 26.75
N LEU A 10 23.86 40.78 28.01
CA LEU A 10 23.44 39.49 28.56
C LEU A 10 21.92 39.35 28.68
N GLN A 11 21.21 40.48 28.75
CA GLN A 11 19.76 40.51 28.69
C GLN A 11 19.34 41.39 27.52
N THR A 12 18.71 40.81 26.54
CA THR A 12 18.18 41.51 25.38
C THR A 12 16.71 41.14 25.15
N SER A 13 15.92 42.11 24.73
CA SER A 13 14.53 41.90 24.35
C SER A 13 14.43 41.69 22.84
N PHE A 14 13.78 40.62 22.43
CA PHE A 14 13.52 40.33 21.04
C PHE A 14 12.02 40.33 20.79
N SER A 15 11.55 41.22 19.94
CA SER A 15 10.15 41.29 19.56
C SER A 15 9.89 40.27 18.45
N MET A 16 8.97 39.33 18.68
CA MET A 16 8.58 38.34 17.70
C MET A 16 7.11 38.52 17.30
N ASN A 17 6.87 38.55 16.00
CA ASN A 17 5.52 38.53 15.46
C ASN A 17 5.32 37.18 14.69
N PHE A 18 4.45 36.34 15.23
CA PHE A 18 4.15 35.05 14.62
C PHE A 18 2.96 35.15 13.67
N MET A 19 3.25 35.32 12.39
CA MET A 19 2.25 35.26 11.34
C MET A 19 2.36 33.92 10.60
N ALA A 20 1.27 33.17 10.51
CA ALA A 20 1.20 31.90 9.78
C ALA A 20 -0.07 31.79 8.96
N LEU A 21 -0.03 30.90 7.95
CA LEU A 21 -1.19 30.55 7.14
C LEU A 21 -1.94 29.40 7.84
N VAL A 22 -3.13 29.71 8.34
CA VAL A 22 -4.05 28.72 8.89
C VAL A 22 -5.26 28.60 7.96
N ASP A 23 -5.50 27.40 7.44
CA ASP A 23 -6.54 27.11 6.47
C ASP A 23 -6.51 28.07 5.23
N GLY A 24 -5.29 28.39 4.76
CA GLY A 24 -5.07 29.29 3.62
C GLY A 24 -5.23 30.78 3.91
N LYS A 25 -5.49 31.17 5.15
CA LYS A 25 -5.63 32.57 5.57
C LYS A 25 -4.47 33.00 6.49
N PRO A 26 -3.85 34.17 6.26
CA PRO A 26 -2.85 34.69 7.16
C PRO A 26 -3.49 35.08 8.50
N ARG A 27 -2.93 34.58 9.59
CA ARG A 27 -3.33 34.91 10.96
C ARG A 27 -2.12 35.22 11.81
N GLU A 28 -2.26 36.20 12.67
CA GLU A 28 -1.34 36.42 13.78
C GLU A 28 -1.69 35.46 14.91
N LEU A 29 -0.72 34.71 15.39
CA LEU A 29 -0.92 33.63 16.35
C LEU A 29 -0.09 33.89 17.62
N SER A 30 -0.62 33.48 18.76
CA SER A 30 0.20 33.30 19.94
C SER A 30 1.13 32.10 19.78
N ILE A 31 2.21 32.02 20.57
CA ILE A 31 3.12 30.86 20.58
C ILE A 31 2.35 29.56 20.80
N LYS A 32 1.37 29.56 21.70
CA LYS A 32 0.53 28.42 22.01
C LYS A 32 -0.30 27.98 20.80
N ASP A 33 -0.94 28.95 20.14
CA ASP A 33 -1.78 28.65 18.97
C ASP A 33 -0.94 28.17 17.79
N PHE A 34 0.25 28.76 17.59
CA PHE A 34 1.19 28.32 16.57
C PHE A 34 1.61 26.86 16.75
N LEU A 35 1.95 26.47 17.99
CA LEU A 35 2.30 25.08 18.30
C LEU A 35 1.10 24.14 18.13
N THR A 36 -0.09 24.57 18.50
CA THR A 36 -1.32 23.79 18.36
C THR A 36 -1.64 23.53 16.88
N GLU A 37 -1.57 24.56 16.04
CA GLU A 37 -1.80 24.41 14.60
C GLU A 37 -0.71 23.59 13.92
N PHE A 38 0.54 23.70 14.35
CA PHE A 38 1.63 22.84 13.88
C PHE A 38 1.36 21.37 14.20
N LEU A 39 0.98 21.04 15.42
CA LEU A 39 0.65 19.67 15.82
C LEU A 39 -0.54 19.13 15.03
N ARG A 40 -1.60 19.93 14.86
CA ARG A 40 -2.77 19.58 14.06
C ARG A 40 -2.39 19.25 12.63
N HIS A 41 -1.60 20.09 12.00
CA HIS A 41 -1.10 19.85 10.64
C HIS A 41 -0.26 18.58 10.57
N ARG A 42 0.63 18.38 11.55
CA ARG A 42 1.50 17.18 11.62
C ARG A 42 0.69 15.88 11.66
N VAL A 43 -0.35 15.82 12.50
CA VAL A 43 -1.26 14.69 12.60
C VAL A 43 -1.96 14.42 11.26
N GLN A 44 -2.43 15.47 10.57
CA GLN A 44 -3.05 15.31 9.26
C GLN A 44 -2.08 14.74 8.21
N VAL A 45 -0.84 15.25 8.17
CA VAL A 45 0.19 14.76 7.25
C VAL A 45 0.50 13.29 7.50
N ILE A 46 0.67 12.90 8.77
CA ILE A 46 0.92 11.51 9.16
C ILE A 46 -0.25 10.62 8.72
N ARG A 47 -1.49 11.02 9.00
CA ARG A 47 -2.68 10.26 8.59
C ARG A 47 -2.75 10.08 7.07
N ARG A 48 -2.55 11.13 6.29
CA ARG A 48 -2.55 11.07 4.81
C ARG A 48 -1.47 10.15 4.28
N ARG A 49 -0.25 10.26 4.83
CA ARG A 49 0.88 9.38 4.47
C ARG A 49 0.57 7.93 4.78
N THR A 50 0.08 7.64 5.98
CA THR A 50 -0.25 6.26 6.41
C THR A 50 -1.37 5.69 5.54
N GLN A 51 -2.42 6.46 5.25
CA GLN A 51 -3.51 6.04 4.37
C GLN A 51 -3.02 5.73 2.94
N PHE A 52 -2.13 6.56 2.41
CA PHE A 52 -1.52 6.32 1.09
C PHE A 52 -0.70 5.01 1.07
N LEU A 53 0.14 4.80 2.10
CA LEU A 53 0.95 3.58 2.22
C LEU A 53 0.07 2.33 2.37
N LEU A 54 -0.98 2.42 3.20
CA LEU A 54 -1.95 1.34 3.39
C LEU A 54 -2.65 0.98 2.07
N ASN A 55 -3.15 1.97 1.34
CA ASN A 55 -3.80 1.74 0.06
C ASN A 55 -2.84 1.13 -0.97
N ARG A 56 -1.58 1.55 -0.96
CA ARG A 56 -0.54 0.96 -1.83
C ARG A 56 -0.28 -0.50 -1.46
N ALA A 57 -0.10 -0.80 -0.18
CA ALA A 57 0.12 -2.16 0.30
C ALA A 57 -1.07 -3.08 -0.02
N ARG A 58 -2.31 -2.62 0.15
CA ARG A 58 -3.52 -3.36 -0.21
C ARG A 58 -3.58 -3.70 -1.70
N ARG A 59 -3.21 -2.76 -2.57
CA ARG A 59 -3.15 -3.03 -4.02
C ARG A 59 -2.08 -4.07 -4.36
N GLN A 60 -0.92 -4.01 -3.72
CA GLN A 60 0.14 -5.00 -3.91
C GLN A 60 -0.30 -6.38 -3.41
N LYS A 61 -0.87 -6.46 -2.19
CA LYS A 61 -1.45 -7.68 -1.64
C LYS A 61 -2.45 -8.31 -2.62
N HIS A 62 -3.42 -7.53 -3.09
CA HIS A 62 -4.44 -7.99 -4.03
C HIS A 62 -3.85 -8.56 -5.33
N THR A 63 -2.79 -7.94 -5.86
CA THR A 63 -2.08 -8.44 -7.05
C THR A 63 -1.38 -9.76 -6.77
N ILE A 64 -0.68 -9.87 -5.63
CA ILE A 64 0.04 -11.08 -5.23
C ILE A 64 -0.93 -12.26 -4.99
N GLU A 65 -2.08 -12.02 -4.36
CA GLU A 65 -3.13 -13.03 -4.19
C GLU A 65 -3.56 -13.61 -5.54
N GLY A 66 -3.79 -12.76 -6.54
CA GLY A 66 -4.13 -13.21 -7.88
C GLY A 66 -3.02 -14.02 -8.55
N LEU A 67 -1.76 -13.66 -8.32
CA LEU A 67 -0.62 -14.41 -8.84
C LEU A 67 -0.44 -15.77 -8.16
N LEU A 68 -0.68 -15.85 -6.84
CA LEU A 68 -0.65 -17.11 -6.11
C LEU A 68 -1.75 -18.07 -6.61
N LEU A 69 -2.94 -17.55 -6.89
CA LEU A 69 -4.02 -18.34 -7.52
C LEU A 69 -3.64 -18.82 -8.91
N ALA A 70 -3.00 -17.94 -9.71
CA ALA A 70 -2.54 -18.32 -11.04
C ALA A 70 -1.50 -19.45 -10.99
N LEU A 71 -0.65 -19.49 -9.96
CA LEU A 71 0.32 -20.57 -9.77
C LEU A 71 -0.33 -21.87 -9.32
N ALA A 72 -1.40 -21.80 -8.52
CA ALA A 72 -2.09 -22.98 -8.04
C ALA A 72 -2.74 -23.81 -9.17
N ASP A 73 -3.12 -23.15 -10.28
CA ASP A 73 -3.66 -23.81 -11.49
C ASP A 73 -3.05 -23.20 -12.77
N ILE A 74 -1.74 -23.27 -12.86
CA ILE A 74 -0.98 -22.69 -13.97
C ILE A 74 -1.32 -23.34 -15.32
N ASP A 75 -1.66 -24.62 -15.33
CA ASP A 75 -1.97 -25.36 -16.55
C ASP A 75 -3.27 -24.86 -17.19
N GLN A 76 -4.28 -24.57 -16.39
CA GLN A 76 -5.54 -24.01 -16.87
C GLN A 76 -5.34 -22.59 -17.42
N ILE A 77 -4.54 -21.78 -16.74
CA ILE A 77 -4.21 -20.43 -17.18
C ILE A 77 -3.45 -20.43 -18.51
N ILE A 78 -2.45 -21.30 -18.65
CA ILE A 78 -1.71 -21.46 -19.91
C ILE A 78 -2.62 -21.89 -21.05
N LYS A 79 -3.55 -22.83 -20.82
CA LYS A 79 -4.53 -23.25 -21.83
C LYS A 79 -5.39 -22.07 -22.28
N ILE A 80 -5.93 -21.27 -21.36
CA ILE A 80 -6.76 -20.11 -21.69
C ILE A 80 -5.96 -19.08 -22.50
N ILE A 81 -4.76 -18.75 -22.05
CA ILE A 81 -3.92 -17.77 -22.76
C ILE A 81 -3.57 -18.24 -24.17
N ARG A 82 -3.26 -19.53 -24.34
CA ARG A 82 -2.93 -20.11 -25.68
C ARG A 82 -4.15 -20.23 -26.59
N SER A 83 -5.34 -20.44 -26.06
CA SER A 83 -6.58 -20.55 -26.86
C SER A 83 -7.13 -19.18 -27.26
N SER A 84 -6.76 -18.13 -26.58
CA SER A 84 -7.22 -16.75 -26.84
C SER A 84 -6.46 -16.13 -28.00
N LYS A 85 -7.16 -15.48 -28.92
CA LYS A 85 -6.57 -14.78 -30.08
C LYS A 85 -6.17 -13.34 -29.72
N THR A 86 -6.82 -12.75 -28.73
CA THR A 86 -6.58 -11.36 -28.29
C THR A 86 -6.38 -11.30 -26.79
N GLN A 87 -5.67 -10.25 -26.33
CA GLN A 87 -5.45 -10.00 -24.91
C GLN A 87 -6.78 -9.78 -24.16
N ALA A 88 -7.77 -9.16 -24.83
CA ALA A 88 -9.09 -8.94 -24.24
C ALA A 88 -9.85 -10.26 -24.00
N GLU A 89 -9.78 -11.20 -24.94
CA GLU A 89 -10.35 -12.54 -24.78
C GLU A 89 -9.64 -13.33 -23.66
N ALA A 90 -8.31 -13.26 -23.61
CA ALA A 90 -7.54 -13.89 -22.54
C ALA A 90 -7.94 -13.33 -21.16
N LYS A 91 -8.08 -12.02 -21.05
CA LYS A 91 -8.54 -11.36 -19.80
C LYS A 91 -9.94 -11.83 -19.40
N ALA A 92 -10.88 -11.85 -20.34
CA ALA A 92 -12.25 -12.33 -20.08
C ALA A 92 -12.26 -13.81 -19.67
N GLY A 93 -11.47 -14.65 -20.32
CA GLY A 93 -11.31 -16.05 -19.97
C GLY A 93 -10.74 -16.26 -18.56
N LEU A 94 -9.71 -15.48 -18.18
CA LEU A 94 -9.12 -15.52 -16.83
C LEU A 94 -10.12 -15.07 -15.75
N MET A 95 -10.93 -14.05 -16.01
CA MET A 95 -11.97 -13.60 -15.08
C MET A 95 -13.11 -14.59 -14.92
N GLY A 96 -13.33 -15.47 -15.90
CA GLY A 96 -14.32 -16.54 -15.87
C GLY A 96 -13.87 -17.80 -15.13
N ILE A 97 -12.61 -17.87 -14.68
CA ILE A 97 -12.13 -19.02 -13.92
C ILE A 97 -12.79 -19.03 -12.53
N GLU A 98 -13.38 -20.17 -12.20
CA GLU A 98 -13.92 -20.45 -10.87
C GLU A 98 -12.81 -21.02 -9.99
N CYS A 99 -12.46 -20.28 -8.95
CA CYS A 99 -11.47 -20.67 -7.94
C CYS A 99 -12.19 -21.16 -6.69
N PRO A 100 -12.27 -22.49 -6.44
CA PRO A 100 -12.91 -22.99 -5.22
C PRO A 100 -12.13 -22.57 -3.97
N ALA A 101 -12.84 -22.40 -2.85
CA ALA A 101 -12.27 -21.96 -1.58
C ALA A 101 -11.10 -22.87 -1.13
N SER A 102 -11.18 -24.18 -1.39
CA SER A 102 -10.11 -25.13 -1.09
C SER A 102 -8.80 -24.87 -1.84
N MET A 103 -8.90 -24.34 -3.07
CA MET A 103 -7.75 -23.94 -3.87
C MET A 103 -7.14 -22.64 -3.32
N MET A 104 -7.99 -21.68 -2.93
CA MET A 104 -7.59 -20.44 -2.29
C MET A 104 -6.84 -20.71 -0.98
N GLN A 105 -7.35 -21.61 -0.15
CA GLN A 105 -6.72 -21.97 1.12
C GLN A 105 -5.34 -22.60 0.90
N ARG A 106 -5.18 -23.46 -0.11
CA ARG A 106 -3.87 -24.02 -0.48
C ARG A 106 -2.89 -22.97 -0.99
N ALA A 107 -3.36 -21.99 -1.76
CA ALA A 107 -2.52 -20.96 -2.35
C ALA A 107 -2.08 -19.90 -1.33
N LEU A 108 -2.96 -19.51 -0.41
CA LEU A 108 -2.72 -18.41 0.56
C LEU A 108 -2.26 -18.92 1.93
N GLY A 109 -2.41 -20.23 2.22
CA GLY A 109 -2.27 -20.78 3.57
C GLY A 109 -3.48 -20.45 4.45
N GLU A 110 -3.60 -21.08 5.62
CA GLU A 110 -4.75 -20.90 6.52
C GLU A 110 -4.88 -19.46 7.01
N ASP A 111 -3.80 -18.85 7.49
CA ASP A 111 -3.81 -17.47 8.00
C ASP A 111 -4.13 -16.46 6.90
N GLY A 112 -3.53 -16.64 5.71
CA GLY A 112 -3.77 -15.78 4.56
C GLY A 112 -5.20 -15.88 4.04
N PHE A 113 -5.78 -17.08 4.06
CA PHE A 113 -7.16 -17.33 3.63
C PHE A 113 -8.17 -16.71 4.60
N ASN A 114 -7.96 -16.79 5.91
CA ASN A 114 -8.82 -16.16 6.90
C ASN A 114 -8.88 -14.63 6.71
N VAL A 115 -7.73 -13.98 6.53
CA VAL A 115 -7.66 -12.54 6.24
C VAL A 115 -8.32 -12.20 4.90
N PHE A 116 -8.20 -13.07 3.91
CA PHE A 116 -8.84 -12.89 2.60
C PHE A 116 -10.36 -12.96 2.70
N GLN A 117 -10.90 -13.91 3.52
CA GLN A 117 -12.34 -14.03 3.77
C GLN A 117 -12.90 -12.84 4.54
N GLU A 118 -12.16 -12.30 5.53
CA GLU A 118 -12.55 -11.09 6.25
C GLU A 118 -12.68 -9.87 5.31
N GLU A 119 -11.81 -9.77 4.29
CA GLU A 119 -11.82 -8.64 3.35
C GLU A 119 -12.84 -8.78 2.20
N ARG A 120 -13.10 -10.00 1.74
CA ARG A 120 -13.96 -10.27 0.56
C ARG A 120 -15.29 -10.94 0.88
N GLY A 121 -15.45 -11.43 2.09
CA GLY A 121 -16.58 -12.25 2.49
C GLY A 121 -16.36 -13.75 2.23
N GLU A 122 -17.13 -14.56 2.93
CA GLU A 122 -17.15 -16.02 2.75
C GLU A 122 -17.90 -16.37 1.48
N ALA A 123 -17.24 -17.11 0.59
CA ALA A 123 -17.85 -17.66 -0.64
C ALA A 123 -17.23 -19.03 -0.94
N ASP A 124 -18.01 -19.90 -1.53
CA ASP A 124 -17.54 -21.23 -1.98
C ASP A 124 -16.66 -21.13 -3.21
N VAL A 125 -16.87 -20.11 -4.03
CA VAL A 125 -16.17 -19.88 -5.30
C VAL A 125 -15.77 -18.40 -5.39
N TYR A 126 -14.54 -18.17 -5.79
CA TYR A 126 -13.97 -16.85 -6.03
C TYR A 126 -13.57 -16.70 -7.50
N HIS A 127 -13.63 -15.47 -7.99
CA HIS A 127 -13.21 -15.15 -9.36
C HIS A 127 -12.03 -14.16 -9.33
N LEU A 128 -11.17 -14.27 -10.35
CA LEU A 128 -10.10 -13.30 -10.57
C LEU A 128 -10.67 -11.94 -10.95
N THR A 129 -10.14 -10.88 -10.38
CA THR A 129 -10.51 -9.51 -10.76
C THR A 129 -9.76 -9.09 -12.03
N GLY A 130 -10.30 -8.07 -12.75
CA GLY A 130 -9.64 -7.54 -13.93
C GLY A 130 -8.21 -7.02 -13.68
N ILE A 131 -7.92 -6.53 -12.47
CA ILE A 131 -6.57 -6.07 -12.07
C ILE A 131 -5.63 -7.27 -11.92
N GLN A 132 -6.11 -8.36 -11.33
CA GLN A 132 -5.35 -9.60 -11.17
C GLN A 132 -5.09 -10.26 -12.53
N ALA A 133 -6.11 -10.33 -13.40
CA ALA A 133 -5.95 -10.83 -14.75
C ALA A 133 -4.93 -10.03 -15.58
N ASP A 134 -4.96 -8.69 -15.49
CA ASP A 134 -3.96 -7.83 -16.14
C ASP A 134 -2.55 -8.05 -15.59
N ALA A 135 -2.41 -8.29 -14.30
CA ALA A 135 -1.13 -8.59 -13.68
C ALA A 135 -0.57 -9.95 -14.16
N ILE A 136 -1.42 -10.97 -14.27
CA ILE A 136 -1.05 -12.28 -14.78
C ILE A 136 -0.60 -12.18 -16.25
N LEU A 137 -1.35 -11.46 -17.09
CA LEU A 137 -1.01 -11.29 -18.51
C LEU A 137 0.26 -10.47 -18.75
N LYS A 138 0.61 -9.55 -17.84
CA LYS A 138 1.85 -8.75 -17.90
C LYS A 138 3.08 -9.53 -17.46
N MET A 139 2.92 -10.60 -16.68
CA MET A 139 4.04 -11.42 -16.26
C MET A 139 4.48 -12.37 -17.36
N THR A 140 5.78 -12.38 -17.63
CA THR A 140 6.39 -13.45 -18.43
C THR A 140 6.52 -14.70 -17.57
N LEU A 141 6.41 -15.89 -18.18
CA LEU A 141 6.59 -17.18 -17.49
C LEU A 141 7.91 -17.27 -16.70
N GLY A 142 8.97 -16.62 -17.18
CA GLY A 142 10.24 -16.53 -16.47
C GLY A 142 10.15 -15.71 -15.18
N GLN A 143 9.37 -14.64 -15.15
CA GLN A 143 9.17 -13.82 -13.95
C GLN A 143 8.33 -14.53 -12.89
N LEU A 144 7.33 -15.32 -13.30
CA LEU A 144 6.53 -16.16 -12.40
C LEU A 144 7.40 -17.17 -11.63
N LEU A 145 8.31 -17.85 -12.33
CA LEU A 145 9.20 -18.85 -11.73
C LEU A 145 10.26 -18.20 -10.81
N TRP A 146 10.77 -17.02 -11.17
CA TRP A 146 11.81 -16.34 -10.40
C TRP A 146 11.30 -15.68 -9.11
N GLN A 147 10.09 -15.19 -9.07
CA GLN A 147 9.52 -14.47 -7.94
C GLN A 147 9.12 -15.41 -6.79
N PHE A 148 8.91 -16.69 -7.08
CA PHE A 148 8.46 -17.70 -6.11
C PHE A 148 9.45 -18.83 -5.87
N HIS A 149 10.72 -18.65 -6.26
CA HIS A 149 11.75 -19.65 -5.92
C HIS A 149 12.10 -19.55 -4.43
N PRO A 150 11.94 -20.63 -3.61
CA PRO A 150 12.06 -20.58 -2.15
C PRO A 150 13.48 -20.35 -1.61
N SER A 151 14.48 -20.09 -2.46
CA SER A 151 15.89 -19.97 -2.05
C SER A 151 16.41 -18.54 -1.90
N ARG A 152 15.53 -17.50 -1.80
CA ARG A 152 15.98 -16.13 -1.47
C ARG A 152 15.29 -15.57 -0.23
N GLY A 153 15.65 -16.15 0.93
CA GLY A 153 15.62 -15.42 2.19
C GLY A 153 16.80 -14.47 2.24
N ASP A 154 16.68 -13.29 1.65
CA ASP A 154 17.54 -12.14 1.95
C ASP A 154 16.88 -10.88 1.35
N PHE A 155 15.93 -10.32 2.08
CA PHE A 155 15.60 -8.92 1.96
C PHE A 155 16.34 -8.17 3.08
N GLY A 156 17.63 -7.92 2.85
CA GLY A 156 18.35 -6.90 3.59
C GLY A 156 17.84 -5.51 3.21
N PRO A 157 17.73 -4.55 4.17
CA PRO A 157 17.33 -3.19 3.89
C PRO A 157 18.50 -2.49 3.16
N GLY A 158 18.33 -2.30 1.86
CA GLY A 158 19.27 -1.52 1.05
C GLY A 158 18.73 -0.13 0.82
N HIS A 159 19.43 0.85 1.40
CA HIS A 159 19.57 2.29 1.16
C HIS A 159 18.38 3.11 0.63
#